data_8377e85f7e4f91834f7184e7879e0b40
#
_entry.id   8377e85f7e4f91834f7184e7879e0b40
#
_cell.length_a   1.000
_cell.length_b   1.000
_cell.length_c   1.000
_cell.angle_alpha   90.00
_cell.angle_beta   90.00
_cell.angle_gamma   90.00
#
_symmetry.space_group_name_H-M   'P 1'
#
loop_
_entity.id
_entity.type
_entity.pdbx_description
1 polymer ?
#
loop_
_entity_poly.entity_id
_entity_poly.type
_entity_poly.pdbx_seq_one_letter_code
_entity_poly.pdbx_strand_id
1 'polypeptide(L)'
;MDHPAIEPVHLLQALLEQQGGSIKPLLMQVGFDINGLRQGLVKELDQLPKIQNPTGDVNMSQDLARLLNQADRLAQQKGDQFISSELVLLAAMDENSKLGKLLLSQGVSKKALENAINNLRGGAAVNDANAEESRQALDKYTVDLTKRAEEGKLDPVIGRDDEIRRTVQVLQRRTKNNPVLIGEPGVGKTAIAEGLAQRIINGEVPDGLKGKRLLALDMGALIAGAKYRGEFEERLKSLLNELSKQEGQIILFIDELHTMVGAGKGEGAMDAGNMLKPALARGELHCVGATTLNEYRQFIEKDAALERRFQKVLVEEPSEEDTIAILRGLKERYEVHHKVAITDGAIIAAAKLSHRYITDRQLPDKAIDLIDEAASRIRMEIDSKPEVLDRLDRRLIQLKVESQALKKEEDEAAKKTPGEADRRNRAAGA
;
A
#
# COMPACT_ATOMS: atom_id res chain seq x y z
N MET A 1 5.23 -29.26 -14.93
CA MET A 1 5.16 -29.48 -16.39
C MET A 1 6.15 -30.56 -16.71
N ASP A 2 5.76 -31.61 -17.41
CA ASP A 2 6.59 -32.80 -17.60
C ASP A 2 7.45 -32.67 -18.87
N HIS A 3 8.26 -31.60 -18.96
CA HIS A 3 9.14 -31.36 -20.10
C HIS A 3 10.58 -31.85 -19.81
N PRO A 4 11.28 -32.39 -20.79
CA PRO A 4 12.63 -32.98 -20.63
C PRO A 4 13.73 -31.97 -20.37
N ALA A 5 13.50 -30.70 -20.72
CA ALA A 5 14.46 -29.62 -20.57
C ALA A 5 13.75 -28.28 -20.29
N ILE A 6 14.45 -27.37 -19.61
CA ILE A 6 14.00 -25.99 -19.44
C ILE A 6 14.33 -25.22 -20.73
N GLU A 7 13.27 -24.76 -21.39
CA GLU A 7 13.35 -23.97 -22.62
C GLU A 7 13.23 -22.45 -22.32
N PRO A 8 13.63 -21.55 -23.25
CA PRO A 8 13.47 -20.10 -23.10
C PRO A 8 12.03 -19.66 -22.76
N VAL A 9 11.03 -20.40 -23.25
CA VAL A 9 9.60 -20.14 -23.01
C VAL A 9 9.25 -20.30 -21.53
N HIS A 10 9.82 -21.31 -20.85
CA HIS A 10 9.60 -21.51 -19.40
C HIS A 10 10.18 -20.34 -18.61
N LEU A 11 11.39 -19.88 -18.97
CA LEU A 11 12.01 -18.74 -18.29
C LEU A 11 11.18 -17.46 -18.45
N LEU A 12 10.72 -17.16 -19.66
CA LEU A 12 9.91 -15.96 -19.91
C LEU A 12 8.56 -16.03 -19.20
N GLN A 13 7.91 -17.21 -19.16
CA GLN A 13 6.69 -17.37 -18.39
C GLN A 13 6.92 -17.12 -16.90
N ALA A 14 7.97 -17.67 -16.32
CA ALA A 14 8.32 -17.45 -14.92
C ALA A 14 8.59 -15.97 -14.62
N LEU A 15 9.29 -15.26 -15.50
CA LEU A 15 9.55 -13.82 -15.38
C LEU A 15 8.26 -12.98 -15.47
N LEU A 16 7.28 -13.40 -16.28
CA LEU A 16 5.97 -12.72 -16.37
C LEU A 16 5.08 -12.96 -15.14
N GLU A 17 5.24 -14.11 -14.48
CA GLU A 17 4.47 -14.49 -13.30
C GLU A 17 5.12 -14.03 -12.00
N GLN A 18 6.38 -13.60 -12.05
CA GLN A 18 7.12 -13.12 -10.87
C GLN A 18 6.41 -11.91 -10.25
N GLN A 19 6.02 -12.07 -8.99
CA GLN A 19 5.43 -10.95 -8.23
C GLN A 19 6.50 -9.90 -7.95
N GLY A 20 6.21 -8.65 -8.34
CA GLY A 20 7.15 -7.55 -8.17
C GLY A 20 8.35 -7.57 -9.15
N GLY A 21 8.30 -8.37 -10.22
CA GLY A 21 9.32 -8.35 -11.28
C GLY A 21 9.18 -7.14 -12.22
N SER A 22 10.31 -6.68 -12.79
CA SER A 22 10.38 -5.52 -13.70
C SER A 22 9.83 -5.81 -15.09
N ILE A 23 9.73 -7.07 -15.50
CA ILE A 23 9.42 -7.48 -16.88
C ILE A 23 8.00 -7.09 -17.30
N LYS A 24 7.00 -7.36 -16.45
CA LYS A 24 5.61 -7.05 -16.78
C LYS A 24 5.36 -5.54 -16.94
N PRO A 25 5.78 -4.65 -16.01
CA PRO A 25 5.70 -3.20 -16.20
C PRO A 25 6.45 -2.71 -17.46
N LEU A 26 7.64 -3.23 -17.69
CA LEU A 26 8.46 -2.87 -18.86
C LEU A 26 7.76 -3.22 -20.19
N LEU A 27 7.20 -4.42 -20.30
CA LEU A 27 6.45 -4.85 -21.46
C LEU A 27 5.20 -4.00 -21.70
N MET A 28 4.47 -3.66 -20.63
CA MET A 28 3.30 -2.76 -20.73
C MET A 28 3.70 -1.36 -21.20
N GLN A 29 4.81 -0.82 -20.70
CA GLN A 29 5.32 0.50 -21.09
C GLN A 29 5.69 0.56 -22.60
N VAL A 30 6.19 -0.55 -23.14
CA VAL A 30 6.58 -0.63 -24.57
C VAL A 30 5.37 -0.97 -25.47
N GLY A 31 4.21 -1.29 -24.89
CA GLY A 31 2.98 -1.54 -25.63
C GLY A 31 2.73 -3.01 -26.00
N PHE A 32 3.34 -3.96 -25.27
CA PHE A 32 3.02 -5.38 -25.46
C PHE A 32 1.63 -5.73 -24.93
N ASP A 33 0.88 -6.51 -25.67
CA ASP A 33 -0.31 -7.20 -25.16
C ASP A 33 0.10 -8.38 -24.27
N ILE A 34 0.08 -8.18 -22.95
CA ILE A 34 0.45 -9.21 -21.97
C ILE A 34 -0.44 -10.45 -22.07
N ASN A 35 -1.72 -10.28 -22.37
CA ASN A 35 -2.65 -11.40 -22.47
C ASN A 35 -2.41 -12.21 -23.74
N GLY A 36 -2.19 -11.53 -24.86
CA GLY A 36 -1.81 -12.17 -26.13
C GLY A 36 -0.46 -12.89 -26.02
N LEU A 37 0.51 -12.28 -25.36
CA LEU A 37 1.81 -12.90 -25.09
C LEU A 37 1.69 -14.16 -24.23
N ARG A 38 0.92 -14.12 -23.14
CA ARG A 38 0.65 -15.32 -22.29
C ARG A 38 0.03 -16.45 -23.08
N GLN A 39 -0.99 -16.15 -23.90
CA GLN A 39 -1.61 -17.17 -24.74
C GLN A 39 -0.63 -17.77 -25.77
N GLY A 40 0.24 -16.94 -26.35
CA GLY A 40 1.30 -17.39 -27.23
C GLY A 40 2.29 -18.33 -26.54
N LEU A 41 2.74 -17.96 -25.31
CA LEU A 41 3.65 -18.78 -24.52
C LEU A 41 3.03 -20.13 -24.14
N VAL A 42 1.77 -20.14 -23.75
CA VAL A 42 1.04 -21.39 -23.43
C VAL A 42 0.96 -22.31 -24.65
N LYS A 43 0.67 -21.75 -25.85
CA LYS A 43 0.65 -22.54 -27.09
C LYS A 43 2.02 -23.15 -27.42
N GLU A 44 3.10 -22.38 -27.25
CA GLU A 44 4.45 -22.89 -27.44
C GLU A 44 4.83 -23.98 -26.45
N LEU A 45 4.43 -23.82 -25.17
CA LEU A 45 4.63 -24.83 -24.14
C LEU A 45 3.88 -26.14 -24.42
N ASP A 46 2.65 -26.05 -24.92
CA ASP A 46 1.85 -27.23 -25.25
C ASP A 46 2.43 -28.02 -26.44
N GLN A 47 3.21 -27.37 -27.31
CA GLN A 47 3.90 -28.02 -28.43
C GLN A 47 5.22 -28.73 -28.05
N LEU A 48 5.72 -28.48 -26.83
CA LEU A 48 6.93 -29.12 -26.35
C LEU A 48 6.69 -30.60 -26.01
N PRO A 49 7.69 -31.47 -26.26
CA PRO A 49 7.58 -32.88 -25.91
C PRO A 49 7.41 -33.08 -24.43
N LYS A 50 6.44 -33.95 -24.03
CA LYS A 50 6.16 -34.30 -22.64
C LYS A 50 6.69 -35.70 -22.32
N ILE A 51 7.30 -35.90 -21.16
CA ILE A 51 7.80 -37.20 -20.68
C ILE A 51 6.76 -37.84 -19.78
N GLN A 52 6.47 -39.12 -19.95
CA GLN A 52 5.47 -39.87 -19.17
C GLN A 52 5.95 -40.28 -17.76
N ASN A 53 7.21 -40.23 -17.45
CA ASN A 53 7.77 -40.49 -16.09
C ASN A 53 9.05 -39.66 -15.93
N PRO A 54 9.02 -38.49 -15.30
CA PRO A 54 10.23 -37.70 -15.03
C PRO A 54 11.04 -38.38 -13.92
N THR A 55 12.03 -39.15 -14.29
CA THR A 55 13.06 -39.68 -13.37
C THR A 55 14.38 -39.00 -13.69
N GLY A 56 14.72 -37.95 -12.92
CA GLY A 56 16.03 -37.33 -13.04
C GLY A 56 15.99 -35.79 -12.99
N ASP A 57 17.18 -35.20 -12.96
CA ASP A 57 17.38 -33.77 -12.97
C ASP A 57 16.93 -33.18 -14.30
N VAL A 58 16.19 -32.07 -14.24
CA VAL A 58 15.76 -31.33 -15.42
C VAL A 58 16.91 -30.50 -15.94
N ASN A 59 17.40 -30.79 -17.15
CA ASN A 59 18.52 -30.10 -17.75
C ASN A 59 18.08 -28.83 -18.51
N MET A 60 19.02 -27.90 -18.66
CA MET A 60 18.83 -26.70 -19.44
C MET A 60 18.96 -27.03 -20.94
N SER A 61 18.05 -26.54 -21.80
CA SER A 61 18.16 -26.73 -23.26
C SER A 61 19.32 -25.92 -23.85
N GLN A 62 19.79 -26.33 -25.03
CA GLN A 62 20.82 -25.58 -25.76
C GLN A 62 20.34 -24.17 -26.16
N ASP A 63 19.05 -24.00 -26.43
CA ASP A 63 18.47 -22.71 -26.79
C ASP A 63 18.41 -21.78 -25.61
N LEU A 64 18.11 -22.30 -24.39
CA LEU A 64 18.18 -21.52 -23.18
C LEU A 64 19.64 -21.14 -22.86
N ALA A 65 20.58 -22.04 -23.02
CA ALA A 65 22.00 -21.73 -22.83
C ALA A 65 22.49 -20.63 -23.78
N ARG A 66 22.06 -20.65 -25.05
CA ARG A 66 22.37 -19.60 -26.04
C ARG A 66 21.77 -18.25 -25.62
N LEU A 67 20.51 -18.25 -25.17
CA LEU A 67 19.83 -17.04 -24.66
C LEU A 67 20.58 -16.41 -23.51
N LEU A 68 20.95 -17.20 -22.48
CA LEU A 68 21.70 -16.71 -21.32
C LEU A 68 23.10 -16.20 -21.71
N ASN A 69 23.82 -16.88 -22.59
CA ASN A 69 25.10 -16.40 -23.10
C ASN A 69 24.97 -15.07 -23.88
N GLN A 70 23.87 -14.88 -24.59
CA GLN A 70 23.62 -13.62 -25.31
C GLN A 70 23.27 -12.52 -24.30
N ALA A 71 22.49 -12.81 -23.24
CA ALA A 71 22.20 -11.88 -22.16
C ALA A 71 23.46 -11.48 -21.39
N ASP A 72 24.39 -12.42 -21.15
CA ASP A 72 25.69 -12.16 -20.53
C ASP A 72 26.56 -11.21 -21.39
N ARG A 73 26.62 -11.40 -22.69
CA ARG A 73 27.32 -10.48 -23.61
C ARG A 73 26.72 -9.06 -23.53
N LEU A 74 25.40 -8.94 -23.47
CA LEU A 74 24.73 -7.65 -23.31
C LEU A 74 25.05 -7.02 -21.95
N ALA A 75 25.12 -7.81 -20.88
CA ALA A 75 25.52 -7.36 -19.56
C ALA A 75 26.95 -6.81 -19.55
N GLN A 76 27.90 -7.56 -20.13
CA GLN A 76 29.30 -7.14 -20.27
C GLN A 76 29.45 -5.85 -21.09
N GLN A 77 28.70 -5.70 -22.19
CA GLN A 77 28.69 -4.47 -22.99
C GLN A 77 28.19 -3.24 -22.23
N LYS A 78 27.27 -3.45 -21.27
CA LYS A 78 26.71 -2.39 -20.42
C LYS A 78 27.51 -2.19 -19.12
N GLY A 79 28.57 -2.95 -18.88
CA GLY A 79 29.37 -2.90 -17.66
C GLY A 79 28.72 -3.51 -16.42
N ASP A 80 27.72 -4.37 -16.62
CA ASP A 80 27.00 -5.05 -15.57
C ASP A 80 27.79 -6.26 -15.03
N GLN A 81 27.76 -6.49 -13.72
CA GLN A 81 28.36 -7.69 -13.10
C GLN A 81 27.34 -8.86 -13.01
N PHE A 82 26.05 -8.57 -13.15
CA PHE A 82 24.98 -9.56 -13.10
C PHE A 82 24.07 -9.45 -14.32
N ILE A 83 23.55 -10.58 -14.76
CA ILE A 83 22.55 -10.65 -15.82
C ILE A 83 21.19 -10.28 -15.20
N SER A 84 20.62 -9.16 -15.63
CA SER A 84 19.28 -8.73 -15.20
C SER A 84 18.17 -9.32 -16.08
N SER A 85 16.95 -9.41 -15.56
CA SER A 85 15.82 -9.98 -16.27
C SER A 85 15.46 -9.20 -17.54
N GLU A 86 15.63 -7.86 -17.55
CA GLU A 86 15.42 -7.04 -18.74
C GLU A 86 16.43 -7.32 -19.85
N LEU A 87 17.67 -7.73 -19.53
CA LEU A 87 18.65 -8.14 -20.57
C LEU A 87 18.33 -9.52 -21.12
N VAL A 88 17.80 -10.42 -20.29
CA VAL A 88 17.28 -11.70 -20.77
C VAL A 88 16.12 -11.47 -21.75
N LEU A 89 15.21 -10.56 -21.44
CA LEU A 89 14.11 -10.19 -22.34
C LEU A 89 14.63 -9.60 -23.66
N LEU A 90 15.62 -8.69 -23.59
CA LEU A 90 16.23 -8.08 -24.77
C LEU A 90 16.94 -9.12 -25.65
N ALA A 91 17.66 -10.07 -25.03
CA ALA A 91 18.29 -11.19 -25.73
C ALA A 91 17.26 -12.14 -26.34
N ALA A 92 16.09 -12.33 -25.70
CA ALA A 92 15.02 -13.17 -26.23
C ALA A 92 14.39 -12.63 -27.53
N MET A 93 14.55 -11.33 -27.84
CA MET A 93 14.09 -10.72 -29.09
C MET A 93 15.03 -11.01 -30.28
N ASP A 94 15.59 -12.20 -30.37
CA ASP A 94 16.37 -12.65 -31.50
C ASP A 94 15.41 -13.19 -32.59
N GLU A 95 15.48 -12.60 -33.79
CA GLU A 95 14.66 -12.96 -34.96
C GLU A 95 14.81 -14.42 -35.39
N ASN A 96 15.94 -15.04 -35.06
CA ASN A 96 16.22 -16.41 -35.39
C ASN A 96 15.63 -17.44 -34.42
N SER A 97 15.18 -17.00 -33.24
CA SER A 97 14.59 -17.87 -32.25
C SER A 97 13.06 -17.95 -32.39
N LYS A 98 12.45 -19.06 -31.93
CA LYS A 98 11.00 -19.20 -31.91
C LYS A 98 10.38 -18.15 -30.96
N LEU A 99 10.98 -17.97 -29.79
CA LEU A 99 10.55 -17.01 -28.82
C LEU A 99 10.66 -15.56 -29.31
N GLY A 100 11.76 -15.24 -30.03
CA GLY A 100 11.94 -13.92 -30.62
C GLY A 100 10.91 -13.61 -31.69
N LYS A 101 10.55 -14.59 -32.56
CA LYS A 101 9.45 -14.43 -33.51
C LYS A 101 8.12 -14.16 -32.85
N LEU A 102 7.82 -14.85 -31.73
CA LEU A 102 6.61 -14.61 -30.92
C LEU A 102 6.60 -13.20 -30.36
N LEU A 103 7.70 -12.74 -29.76
CA LEU A 103 7.82 -11.40 -29.21
C LEU A 103 7.68 -10.31 -30.28
N LEU A 104 8.36 -10.47 -31.41
CA LEU A 104 8.31 -9.51 -32.54
C LEU A 104 6.94 -9.47 -33.22
N SER A 105 6.19 -10.58 -33.21
CA SER A 105 4.81 -10.62 -33.72
C SER A 105 3.83 -9.73 -32.98
N GLN A 106 4.16 -9.30 -31.75
CA GLN A 106 3.37 -8.34 -30.99
C GLN A 106 3.54 -6.89 -31.46
N GLY A 107 4.33 -6.63 -32.50
CA GLY A 107 4.49 -5.31 -33.11
C GLY A 107 5.46 -4.37 -32.40
N VAL A 108 6.18 -4.83 -31.38
CA VAL A 108 7.17 -4.03 -30.65
C VAL A 108 8.58 -4.28 -31.21
N SER A 109 9.31 -3.20 -31.49
CA SER A 109 10.68 -3.30 -32.00
C SER A 109 11.69 -3.49 -30.85
N LYS A 110 12.76 -4.25 -31.14
CA LYS A 110 13.91 -4.43 -30.22
C LYS A 110 14.48 -3.09 -29.74
N LYS A 111 14.54 -2.09 -30.63
CA LYS A 111 15.02 -0.74 -30.30
C LYS A 111 14.13 0.00 -29.33
N ALA A 112 12.80 -0.17 -29.42
CA ALA A 112 11.86 0.42 -28.48
C ALA A 112 12.05 -0.17 -27.08
N LEU A 113 12.23 -1.50 -26.99
CA LEU A 113 12.51 -2.19 -25.75
C LEU A 113 13.87 -1.74 -25.16
N GLU A 114 14.91 -1.61 -25.97
CA GLU A 114 16.22 -1.16 -25.53
C GLU A 114 16.18 0.27 -24.97
N ASN A 115 15.44 1.18 -25.60
CA ASN A 115 15.24 2.54 -25.10
C ASN A 115 14.49 2.55 -23.75
N ALA A 116 13.46 1.73 -23.63
CA ALA A 116 12.72 1.60 -22.37
C ALA A 116 13.60 1.04 -21.24
N ILE A 117 14.46 0.05 -21.54
CA ILE A 117 15.44 -0.49 -20.60
C ILE A 117 16.45 0.60 -20.17
N ASN A 118 16.96 1.38 -21.13
CA ASN A 118 17.91 2.45 -20.81
C ASN A 118 17.28 3.55 -19.94
N ASN A 119 16.01 3.88 -20.20
CA ASN A 119 15.24 4.81 -19.37
C ASN A 119 15.00 4.25 -17.96
N LEU A 120 14.62 2.97 -17.86
CA LEU A 120 14.43 2.27 -16.58
C LEU A 120 15.71 2.25 -15.75
N ARG A 121 16.86 2.06 -16.41
CA ARG A 121 18.16 1.99 -15.75
C ARG A 121 18.73 3.35 -15.34
N GLY A 122 18.29 4.46 -15.96
CA GLY A 122 18.84 5.79 -15.70
C GLY A 122 20.37 5.88 -15.86
N GLY A 123 20.98 5.01 -16.69
CA GLY A 123 22.42 4.92 -16.89
C GLY A 123 23.19 4.11 -15.83
N ALA A 124 22.53 3.53 -14.83
CA ALA A 124 23.18 2.74 -13.79
C ALA A 124 23.49 1.31 -14.26
N ALA A 125 24.71 0.82 -14.00
CA ALA A 125 25.12 -0.57 -14.18
C ALA A 125 24.55 -1.47 -13.08
N VAL A 126 24.30 -2.75 -13.38
CA VAL A 126 23.80 -3.74 -12.42
C VAL A 126 24.99 -4.42 -11.75
N ASN A 127 25.40 -3.88 -10.61
CA ASN A 127 26.55 -4.36 -9.85
C ASN A 127 26.15 -5.09 -8.56
N ASP A 128 24.85 -5.28 -8.31
CA ASP A 128 24.30 -5.96 -7.15
C ASP A 128 23.27 -6.99 -7.63
N ALA A 129 23.27 -8.18 -7.02
CA ALA A 129 22.30 -9.24 -7.32
C ALA A 129 20.84 -8.80 -7.06
N ASN A 130 20.66 -7.86 -6.11
CA ASN A 130 19.34 -7.31 -5.73
C ASN A 130 19.02 -5.97 -6.43
N ALA A 131 19.78 -5.58 -7.45
CA ALA A 131 19.62 -4.28 -8.11
C ALA A 131 18.23 -4.07 -8.71
N GLU A 132 17.58 -5.12 -9.17
CA GLU A 132 16.22 -5.08 -9.71
C GLU A 132 15.17 -4.82 -8.62
N GLU A 133 15.30 -5.45 -7.45
CA GLU A 133 14.45 -5.18 -6.29
C GLU A 133 14.65 -3.76 -5.75
N SER A 134 15.89 -3.27 -5.76
CA SER A 134 16.22 -1.92 -5.31
C SER A 134 15.58 -0.85 -6.18
N ARG A 135 15.51 -1.04 -7.50
CA ARG A 135 14.94 -0.06 -8.44
C ARG A 135 13.43 0.14 -8.27
N GLN A 136 12.74 -0.82 -7.70
CA GLN A 136 11.29 -0.76 -7.46
C GLN A 136 10.95 -0.39 -6.03
N ALA A 137 11.95 -0.01 -5.20
CA ALA A 137 11.73 0.24 -3.78
C ALA A 137 10.71 1.35 -3.53
N LEU A 138 10.69 2.42 -4.34
CA LEU A 138 9.69 3.48 -4.23
C LEU A 138 8.26 2.94 -4.44
N ASP A 139 8.04 2.18 -5.51
CA ASP A 139 6.71 1.66 -5.83
C ASP A 139 6.23 0.57 -4.85
N LYS A 140 7.18 -0.20 -4.28
CA LYS A 140 6.87 -1.27 -3.31
C LYS A 140 6.58 -0.75 -1.91
N TYR A 141 7.28 0.28 -1.47
CA TYR A 141 7.29 0.72 -0.06
C TYR A 141 6.70 2.10 0.14
N THR A 142 6.15 2.72 -0.91
CA THR A 142 5.49 4.01 -0.78
C THR A 142 4.17 4.07 -1.56
N VAL A 143 3.28 4.96 -1.08
CA VAL A 143 2.05 5.33 -1.77
C VAL A 143 2.20 6.76 -2.29
N ASP A 144 2.04 6.98 -3.58
CA ASP A 144 2.14 8.30 -4.19
C ASP A 144 0.87 9.12 -3.94
N LEU A 145 0.93 10.05 -2.98
CA LEU A 145 -0.18 10.94 -2.64
C LEU A 145 -0.44 11.96 -3.75
N THR A 146 0.59 12.44 -4.43
CA THR A 146 0.43 13.39 -5.55
C THR A 146 -0.30 12.74 -6.73
N LYS A 147 0.04 11.51 -7.07
CA LYS A 147 -0.69 10.74 -8.09
C LYS A 147 -2.14 10.47 -7.69
N ARG A 148 -2.38 10.13 -6.42
CA ARG A 148 -3.75 9.95 -5.91
C ARG A 148 -4.56 11.26 -5.95
N ALA A 149 -3.90 12.41 -5.72
CA ALA A 149 -4.50 13.73 -5.87
C ALA A 149 -4.90 14.01 -7.33
N GLU A 150 -4.01 13.74 -8.30
CA GLU A 150 -4.31 13.86 -9.74
C GLU A 150 -5.50 13.01 -10.17
N GLU A 151 -5.59 11.80 -9.63
CA GLU A 151 -6.67 10.85 -9.91
C GLU A 151 -7.98 11.18 -9.17
N GLY A 152 -8.01 12.25 -8.35
CA GLY A 152 -9.18 12.64 -7.56
C GLY A 152 -9.56 11.63 -6.46
N LYS A 153 -8.61 10.81 -6.01
CA LYS A 153 -8.84 9.73 -5.02
C LYS A 153 -8.61 10.17 -3.57
N LEU A 154 -8.15 11.40 -3.35
CA LEU A 154 -7.99 11.95 -2.01
C LEU A 154 -9.25 12.65 -1.54
N ASP A 155 -9.48 12.64 -0.23
CA ASP A 155 -10.54 13.39 0.39
C ASP A 155 -10.25 14.89 0.37
N PRO A 156 -11.26 15.76 0.28
CA PRO A 156 -11.06 17.20 0.38
C PRO A 156 -10.57 17.54 1.80
N VAL A 157 -9.50 18.33 1.88
CA VAL A 157 -8.96 18.78 3.16
C VAL A 157 -9.52 20.15 3.50
N ILE A 158 -10.22 20.24 4.62
CA ILE A 158 -10.97 21.42 5.05
C ILE A 158 -10.42 21.89 6.41
N GLY A 159 -10.27 23.20 6.58
CA GLY A 159 -9.90 23.83 7.86
C GLY A 159 -8.46 23.59 8.30
N ARG A 160 -7.55 23.25 7.39
CA ARG A 160 -6.11 22.98 7.67
C ARG A 160 -5.16 23.89 6.89
N ASP A 161 -5.63 25.03 6.43
CA ASP A 161 -4.85 25.93 5.58
C ASP A 161 -3.61 26.48 6.26
N ASP A 162 -3.68 26.80 7.54
CA ASP A 162 -2.57 27.38 8.29
C ASP A 162 -1.47 26.34 8.55
N GLU A 163 -1.85 25.11 8.90
CA GLU A 163 -0.89 24.00 9.11
C GLU A 163 -0.22 23.61 7.80
N ILE A 164 -0.97 23.53 6.69
CA ILE A 164 -0.39 23.25 5.37
C ILE A 164 0.55 24.38 4.95
N ARG A 165 0.13 25.64 5.11
CA ARG A 165 0.98 26.81 4.82
C ARG A 165 2.26 26.79 5.64
N ARG A 166 2.15 26.46 6.93
CA ARG A 166 3.32 26.35 7.81
C ARG A 166 4.24 25.21 7.38
N THR A 167 3.68 24.07 6.98
CA THR A 167 4.44 22.92 6.44
C THR A 167 5.20 23.32 5.17
N VAL A 168 4.55 23.99 4.23
CA VAL A 168 5.18 24.53 3.02
C VAL A 168 6.30 25.50 3.36
N GLN A 169 6.08 26.42 4.30
CA GLN A 169 7.10 27.37 4.75
C GLN A 169 8.32 26.66 5.33
N VAL A 170 8.12 25.62 6.15
CA VAL A 170 9.22 24.84 6.74
C VAL A 170 10.02 24.12 5.66
N LEU A 171 9.35 23.48 4.68
CA LEU A 171 10.02 22.80 3.57
C LEU A 171 10.94 23.70 2.74
N GLN A 172 10.70 25.02 2.75
CA GLN A 172 11.52 26.00 2.03
C GLN A 172 12.68 26.58 2.85
N ARG A 173 12.80 26.22 4.12
CA ARG A 173 13.89 26.74 4.97
C ARG A 173 15.23 26.16 4.54
N ARG A 174 16.28 26.91 4.79
CA ARG A 174 17.67 26.45 4.58
C ARG A 174 18.11 25.40 5.59
N THR A 175 17.60 25.47 6.82
CA THR A 175 17.91 24.57 7.93
C THR A 175 16.61 24.20 8.64
N LYS A 176 16.57 23.06 9.32
CA LYS A 176 15.33 22.53 9.96
C LYS A 176 14.16 22.52 8.95
N ASN A 177 14.45 22.02 7.75
CA ASN A 177 13.55 22.07 6.61
C ASN A 177 12.67 20.82 6.46
N ASN A 178 12.67 19.95 7.47
CA ASN A 178 11.77 18.82 7.53
C ASN A 178 10.70 19.08 8.60
N PRO A 179 9.44 19.36 8.22
CA PRO A 179 8.37 19.60 9.17
C PRO A 179 7.98 18.29 9.86
N VAL A 180 7.65 18.36 11.15
CA VAL A 180 7.00 17.28 11.90
C VAL A 180 5.67 17.79 12.40
N LEU A 181 4.60 17.16 11.91
CA LEU A 181 3.23 17.39 12.34
C LEU A 181 3.03 16.77 13.72
N ILE A 182 2.81 17.60 14.71
CA ILE A 182 2.68 17.18 16.11
C ILE A 182 1.26 17.38 16.57
N GLY A 183 0.59 16.32 16.97
CA GLY A 183 -0.77 16.34 17.46
C GLY A 183 -1.20 14.98 18.00
N GLU A 184 -2.26 14.97 18.75
CA GLU A 184 -2.84 13.73 19.26
C GLU A 184 -3.35 12.83 18.15
N PRO A 185 -3.52 11.52 18.38
CA PRO A 185 -4.13 10.63 17.41
C PRO A 185 -5.55 11.10 17.02
N GLY A 186 -5.89 11.03 15.73
CA GLY A 186 -7.22 11.38 15.23
C GLY A 186 -7.47 12.87 14.95
N VAL A 187 -6.49 13.76 15.17
CA VAL A 187 -6.65 15.20 14.83
C VAL A 187 -6.53 15.50 13.32
N GLY A 188 -6.13 14.54 12.49
CA GLY A 188 -6.03 14.69 11.04
C GLY A 188 -4.65 15.07 10.52
N LYS A 189 -3.56 14.60 11.14
CA LYS A 189 -2.18 14.82 10.66
C LYS A 189 -1.95 14.31 9.23
N THR A 190 -2.46 13.14 8.91
CA THR A 190 -2.36 12.54 7.56
C THR A 190 -3.11 13.37 6.52
N ALA A 191 -4.27 13.95 6.89
CA ALA A 191 -5.02 14.84 6.00
C ALA A 191 -4.21 16.09 5.58
N ILE A 192 -3.33 16.60 6.45
CA ILE A 192 -2.44 17.73 6.10
C ILE A 192 -1.46 17.32 5.01
N ALA A 193 -0.90 16.10 5.05
CA ALA A 193 -0.05 15.59 3.97
C ALA A 193 -0.83 15.43 2.66
N GLU A 194 -2.06 14.93 2.73
CA GLU A 194 -2.95 14.83 1.56
C GLU A 194 -3.30 16.20 0.99
N GLY A 195 -3.60 17.19 1.84
CA GLY A 195 -3.83 18.57 1.42
C GLY A 195 -2.60 19.22 0.80
N LEU A 196 -1.40 18.92 1.30
CA LEU A 196 -0.14 19.36 0.69
C LEU A 196 0.01 18.75 -0.72
N ALA A 197 -0.30 17.46 -0.90
CA ALA A 197 -0.26 16.80 -2.21
C ALA A 197 -1.23 17.47 -3.20
N GLN A 198 -2.47 17.78 -2.77
CA GLN A 198 -3.47 18.49 -3.59
C GLN A 198 -2.95 19.88 -4.01
N ARG A 199 -2.35 20.65 -3.10
CA ARG A 199 -1.78 21.96 -3.42
C ARG A 199 -0.60 21.90 -4.37
N ILE A 200 0.25 20.86 -4.27
CA ILE A 200 1.35 20.66 -5.22
C ILE A 200 0.80 20.44 -6.62
N ILE A 201 -0.20 19.58 -6.77
CA ILE A 201 -0.83 19.27 -8.08
C ILE A 201 -1.56 20.48 -8.65
N ASN A 202 -2.28 21.23 -7.82
CA ASN A 202 -2.98 22.45 -8.23
C ASN A 202 -2.01 23.62 -8.54
N GLY A 203 -0.71 23.48 -8.25
CA GLY A 203 0.26 24.56 -8.41
C GLY A 203 0.15 25.67 -7.36
N GLU A 204 -0.60 25.43 -6.27
CA GLU A 204 -0.83 26.38 -5.15
C GLU A 204 0.32 26.37 -4.12
N VAL A 205 1.52 26.12 -4.59
CA VAL A 205 2.74 26.08 -3.81
C VAL A 205 3.82 26.94 -4.47
N PRO A 206 4.82 27.43 -3.70
CA PRO A 206 5.96 28.14 -4.26
C PRO A 206 6.73 27.34 -5.30
N ASP A 207 7.44 28.01 -6.21
CA ASP A 207 8.12 27.39 -7.35
C ASP A 207 9.07 26.25 -6.96
N GLY A 208 9.73 26.35 -5.80
CA GLY A 208 10.60 25.29 -5.28
C GLY A 208 9.91 23.97 -4.90
N LEU A 209 8.58 23.98 -4.82
CA LEU A 209 7.78 22.78 -4.51
C LEU A 209 6.90 22.32 -5.69
N LYS A 210 6.79 23.15 -6.74
CA LYS A 210 6.03 22.78 -7.94
C LYS A 210 6.65 21.56 -8.62
N GLY A 211 5.80 20.63 -9.04
CA GLY A 211 6.23 19.41 -9.73
C GLY A 211 6.92 18.38 -8.84
N LYS A 212 7.07 18.63 -7.53
CA LYS A 212 7.56 17.60 -6.62
C LYS A 212 6.49 16.53 -6.36
N ARG A 213 6.95 15.34 -6.05
CA ARG A 213 6.09 14.21 -5.66
C ARG A 213 6.09 14.07 -4.15
N LEU A 214 4.94 13.83 -3.56
CA LEU A 214 4.79 13.49 -2.15
C LEU A 214 4.44 12.01 -2.02
N LEU A 215 5.36 11.23 -1.47
CA LEU A 215 5.20 9.79 -1.28
C LEU A 215 5.00 9.49 0.20
N ALA A 216 3.95 8.75 0.55
CA ALA A 216 3.75 8.25 1.91
C ALA A 216 4.45 6.91 2.10
N LEU A 217 5.27 6.80 3.13
CA LEU A 217 5.99 5.57 3.47
C LEU A 217 4.99 4.52 3.99
N ASP A 218 5.01 3.34 3.38
CA ASP A 218 4.24 2.19 3.86
C ASP A 218 5.11 1.32 4.79
N MET A 219 4.99 1.57 6.09
CA MET A 219 5.70 0.79 7.11
C MET A 219 5.28 -0.67 7.11
N GLY A 220 4.00 -0.95 6.81
CA GLY A 220 3.49 -2.32 6.71
C GLY A 220 4.21 -3.09 5.60
N ALA A 221 4.35 -2.49 4.41
CA ALA A 221 5.06 -3.09 3.29
C ALA A 221 6.56 -3.30 3.56
N LEU A 222 7.21 -2.38 4.28
CA LEU A 222 8.62 -2.52 4.68
C LEU A 222 8.86 -3.69 5.63
N ILE A 223 7.93 -3.92 6.55
CA ILE A 223 8.04 -4.96 7.61
C ILE A 223 7.48 -6.30 7.13
N ALA A 224 6.47 -6.30 6.26
CA ALA A 224 5.78 -7.52 5.83
C ALA A 224 6.76 -8.54 5.23
N GLY A 225 6.78 -9.76 5.81
CA GLY A 225 7.63 -10.85 5.35
C GLY A 225 9.13 -10.72 5.67
N ALA A 226 9.57 -9.63 6.31
CA ALA A 226 10.94 -9.52 6.81
C ALA A 226 11.11 -10.45 8.04
N LYS A 227 11.81 -11.56 7.85
CA LYS A 227 12.06 -12.55 8.92
C LYS A 227 13.17 -12.10 9.86
N TYR A 228 14.09 -11.27 9.38
CA TYR A 228 15.27 -10.80 10.10
C TYR A 228 15.42 -9.28 9.96
N ARG A 229 16.04 -8.67 10.97
CA ARG A 229 16.36 -7.24 11.01
C ARG A 229 17.12 -6.76 9.76
N GLY A 230 18.04 -7.57 9.24
CA GLY A 230 18.83 -7.23 8.05
C GLY A 230 18.00 -7.01 6.79
N GLU A 231 16.88 -7.75 6.61
CA GLU A 231 16.01 -7.58 5.45
C GLU A 231 15.28 -6.23 5.48
N PHE A 232 14.83 -5.79 6.64
CA PHE A 232 14.22 -4.46 6.81
C PHE A 232 15.25 -3.35 6.52
N GLU A 233 16.45 -3.47 7.08
CA GLU A 233 17.53 -2.50 6.88
C GLU A 233 17.91 -2.41 5.40
N GLU A 234 17.97 -3.53 4.69
CA GLU A 234 18.27 -3.58 3.25
C GLU A 234 17.16 -2.93 2.41
N ARG A 235 15.90 -3.18 2.71
CA ARG A 235 14.74 -2.53 2.05
C ARG A 235 14.76 -1.02 2.26
N LEU A 236 14.98 -0.56 3.49
CA LEU A 236 15.06 0.85 3.81
C LEU A 236 16.27 1.50 3.12
N LYS A 237 17.42 0.84 3.08
CA LYS A 237 18.61 1.30 2.36
C LYS A 237 18.33 1.46 0.87
N SER A 238 17.65 0.48 0.27
CA SER A 238 17.25 0.52 -1.13
C SER A 238 16.31 1.71 -1.41
N LEU A 239 15.34 1.94 -0.53
CA LEU A 239 14.43 3.08 -0.62
C LEU A 239 15.18 4.42 -0.53
N LEU A 240 16.08 4.58 0.46
CA LEU A 240 16.87 5.80 0.63
C LEU A 240 17.80 6.05 -0.55
N ASN A 241 18.39 5.02 -1.13
CA ASN A 241 19.20 5.12 -2.33
C ASN A 241 18.38 5.59 -3.55
N GLU A 242 17.16 5.08 -3.72
CA GLU A 242 16.26 5.56 -4.78
C GLU A 242 15.85 7.02 -4.58
N LEU A 243 15.54 7.41 -3.34
CA LEU A 243 15.23 8.81 -3.00
C LEU A 243 16.40 9.75 -3.30
N SER A 244 17.62 9.35 -2.97
CA SER A 244 18.83 10.17 -3.22
C SER A 244 19.07 10.42 -4.71
N LYS A 245 18.74 9.45 -5.58
CA LYS A 245 18.85 9.58 -7.04
C LYS A 245 17.85 10.58 -7.64
N GLN A 246 16.76 10.88 -6.93
CA GLN A 246 15.72 11.81 -7.39
C GLN A 246 16.06 13.30 -7.11
N GLU A 247 17.26 13.60 -6.64
CA GLU A 247 17.79 14.97 -6.47
C GLU A 247 16.82 15.95 -5.78
N GLY A 248 16.11 15.48 -4.74
CA GLY A 248 15.17 16.29 -3.98
C GLY A 248 13.81 16.53 -4.66
N GLN A 249 13.48 15.84 -5.75
CA GLN A 249 12.17 15.91 -6.39
C GLN A 249 11.07 15.19 -5.59
N ILE A 250 11.46 14.37 -4.62
CA ILE A 250 10.54 13.60 -3.78
C ILE A 250 10.56 14.12 -2.35
N ILE A 251 9.38 14.28 -1.78
CA ILE A 251 9.17 14.51 -0.35
C ILE A 251 8.56 13.23 0.22
N LEU A 252 9.17 12.67 1.26
CA LEU A 252 8.68 11.45 1.90
C LEU A 252 7.81 11.81 3.11
N PHE A 253 6.56 11.42 3.12
CA PHE A 253 5.71 11.49 4.30
C PHE A 253 5.90 10.23 5.16
N ILE A 254 6.24 10.41 6.43
CA ILE A 254 6.46 9.33 7.39
C ILE A 254 5.47 9.52 8.53
N ASP A 255 4.41 8.72 8.52
CA ASP A 255 3.49 8.67 9.65
C ASP A 255 4.13 7.90 10.80
N GLU A 256 3.76 8.24 12.03
CA GLU A 256 4.37 7.67 13.24
C GLU A 256 5.92 7.68 13.20
N LEU A 257 6.50 8.84 12.85
CA LEU A 257 7.96 9.01 12.66
C LEU A 257 8.79 8.43 13.82
N HIS A 258 8.25 8.43 15.05
CA HIS A 258 8.90 7.87 16.23
C HIS A 258 9.20 6.38 16.11
N THR A 259 8.41 5.63 15.35
CA THR A 259 8.65 4.18 15.11
C THR A 259 9.94 3.94 14.35
N MET A 260 10.30 4.88 13.46
CA MET A 260 11.53 4.81 12.66
C MET A 260 12.78 5.26 13.44
N VAL A 261 12.65 6.21 14.37
CA VAL A 261 13.80 6.86 15.01
C VAL A 261 14.03 6.48 16.46
N GLY A 262 13.09 5.79 17.09
CA GLY A 262 13.14 5.55 18.53
C GLY A 262 12.87 4.13 19.00
N ALA A 263 12.30 3.29 18.18
CA ALA A 263 11.88 1.95 18.58
C ALA A 263 13.04 0.96 18.82
N GLY A 264 14.28 1.35 18.55
CA GLY A 264 15.47 0.48 18.56
C GLY A 264 16.12 0.24 19.92
N LYS A 265 15.52 0.60 21.06
CA LYS A 265 16.13 0.40 22.39
C LYS A 265 15.70 -0.88 23.10
N GLY A 266 14.80 -1.69 22.52
CA GLY A 266 14.44 -3.03 22.99
C GLY A 266 15.15 -4.12 22.20
N GLU A 267 15.47 -5.26 22.81
CA GLU A 267 15.99 -6.44 22.11
C GLU A 267 15.03 -6.84 20.99
N GLY A 268 15.46 -6.66 19.71
CA GLY A 268 14.67 -6.99 18.52
C GLY A 268 13.97 -5.81 17.83
N ALA A 269 14.07 -4.58 18.33
CA ALA A 269 13.44 -3.43 17.69
C ALA A 269 14.29 -2.87 16.52
N MET A 270 13.61 -2.42 15.46
CA MET A 270 14.22 -1.93 14.23
C MET A 270 14.70 -0.48 14.41
N ASP A 271 16.02 -0.25 14.42
CA ASP A 271 16.58 1.11 14.51
C ASP A 271 16.89 1.66 13.11
N ALA A 272 15.89 2.25 12.47
CA ALA A 272 16.05 2.95 11.20
C ALA A 272 16.67 4.36 11.39
N GLY A 273 16.72 4.86 12.62
CA GLY A 273 17.24 6.19 12.91
C GLY A 273 18.67 6.40 12.44
N ASN A 274 19.53 5.39 12.61
CA ASN A 274 20.92 5.44 12.17
C ASN A 274 21.09 5.50 10.65
N MET A 275 20.08 5.07 9.88
CA MET A 275 20.08 5.17 8.41
C MET A 275 19.48 6.48 7.93
N LEU A 276 18.43 6.98 8.62
CA LEU A 276 17.80 8.26 8.27
C LEU A 276 18.67 9.47 8.59
N LYS A 277 19.39 9.46 9.71
CA LYS A 277 20.24 10.57 10.14
C LYS A 277 21.26 11.01 9.08
N PRO A 278 22.06 10.12 8.45
CA PRO A 278 22.97 10.51 7.40
C PRO A 278 22.26 11.10 6.17
N ALA A 279 21.16 10.49 5.73
CA ALA A 279 20.39 10.97 4.57
C ALA A 279 19.79 12.37 4.80
N LEU A 280 19.25 12.62 5.99
CA LEU A 280 18.79 13.96 6.42
C LEU A 280 19.94 14.96 6.54
N ALA A 281 21.11 14.51 7.02
CA ALA A 281 22.28 15.37 7.21
C ALA A 281 22.87 15.85 5.88
N ARG A 282 22.89 14.97 4.87
CA ARG A 282 23.37 15.28 3.52
C ARG A 282 22.34 16.01 2.66
N GLY A 283 21.10 16.14 3.12
CA GLY A 283 20.01 16.72 2.32
C GLY A 283 19.50 15.79 1.20
N GLU A 284 19.83 14.52 1.27
CA GLU A 284 19.38 13.49 0.32
C GLU A 284 17.93 13.07 0.58
N LEU A 285 17.45 13.29 1.80
CA LEU A 285 16.09 13.02 2.23
C LEU A 285 15.40 14.30 2.65
N HIS A 286 14.29 14.62 1.99
CA HIS A 286 13.31 15.62 2.42
C HIS A 286 12.08 14.87 2.91
N CYS A 287 11.66 15.14 4.15
CA CYS A 287 10.51 14.44 4.70
C CYS A 287 9.57 15.37 5.47
N VAL A 288 8.32 14.92 5.54
CA VAL A 288 7.28 15.42 6.44
C VAL A 288 6.98 14.29 7.41
N GLY A 289 7.24 14.47 8.69
CA GLY A 289 6.93 13.49 9.72
C GLY A 289 5.59 13.79 10.40
N ALA A 290 4.96 12.77 10.99
CA ALA A 290 3.83 12.92 11.88
C ALA A 290 4.07 12.10 13.16
N THR A 291 3.75 12.67 14.33
CA THR A 291 3.91 12.01 15.62
C THR A 291 3.13 12.73 16.71
N THR A 292 3.10 12.21 17.92
CA THR A 292 2.57 12.92 19.09
C THR A 292 3.63 13.79 19.75
N LEU A 293 3.22 14.74 20.61
CA LEU A 293 4.15 15.61 21.32
C LEU A 293 5.06 14.83 22.30
N ASN A 294 4.52 13.82 22.94
CA ASN A 294 5.27 13.00 23.91
C ASN A 294 6.36 12.19 23.19
N GLU A 295 6.01 11.56 22.09
CA GLU A 295 6.96 10.78 21.27
C GLU A 295 8.02 11.67 20.61
N TYR A 296 7.62 12.85 20.13
CA TYR A 296 8.57 13.84 19.61
C TYR A 296 9.63 14.22 20.67
N ARG A 297 9.20 14.55 21.88
CA ARG A 297 10.09 14.88 23.00
C ARG A 297 11.00 13.70 23.39
N GLN A 298 10.45 12.49 23.37
CA GLN A 298 11.18 11.31 23.78
C GLN A 298 12.24 10.86 22.77
N PHE A 299 11.94 10.91 21.48
CA PHE A 299 12.73 10.26 20.43
C PHE A 299 13.46 11.23 19.49
N ILE A 300 12.91 12.43 19.25
CA ILE A 300 13.47 13.37 18.29
C ILE A 300 14.18 14.52 19.00
N GLU A 301 13.55 15.15 19.97
CA GLU A 301 14.10 16.34 20.65
C GLU A 301 15.36 16.01 21.47
N LYS A 302 15.50 14.81 22.00
CA LYS A 302 16.67 14.35 22.73
C LYS A 302 17.86 14.00 21.83
N ASP A 303 17.64 13.82 20.55
CA ASP A 303 18.68 13.50 19.59
C ASP A 303 19.11 14.77 18.84
N ALA A 304 20.28 15.29 19.18
CA ALA A 304 20.78 16.55 18.63
C ALA A 304 20.93 16.56 17.10
N ALA A 305 21.13 15.38 16.46
CA ALA A 305 21.23 15.28 15.02
C ALA A 305 19.86 15.43 14.35
N LEU A 306 18.82 14.84 14.94
CA LEU A 306 17.44 14.94 14.45
C LEU A 306 16.84 16.32 14.77
N GLU A 307 17.06 16.83 15.99
CA GLU A 307 16.53 18.12 16.42
C GLU A 307 16.96 19.26 15.49
N ARG A 308 18.19 19.23 14.97
CA ARG A 308 18.72 20.22 14.01
C ARG A 308 18.13 20.11 12.61
N ARG A 309 17.42 19.05 12.29
CA ARG A 309 16.85 18.77 10.95
C ARG A 309 15.34 18.93 10.88
N PHE A 310 14.66 18.74 12.01
CA PHE A 310 13.23 18.79 12.10
C PHE A 310 12.71 20.11 12.71
N GLN A 311 11.54 20.54 12.22
CA GLN A 311 10.80 21.68 12.75
C GLN A 311 9.39 21.25 13.12
N LYS A 312 8.98 21.55 14.35
CA LYS A 312 7.62 21.28 14.83
C LYS A 312 6.58 22.12 14.09
N VAL A 313 5.49 21.48 13.69
CA VAL A 313 4.25 22.09 13.21
C VAL A 313 3.12 21.51 14.08
N LEU A 314 2.54 22.35 14.93
CA LEU A 314 1.48 21.92 15.84
C LEU A 314 0.18 21.72 15.05
N VAL A 315 -0.49 20.62 15.32
CA VAL A 315 -1.79 20.26 14.77
C VAL A 315 -2.75 20.04 15.92
N GLU A 316 -3.58 21.02 16.14
CA GLU A 316 -4.55 20.99 17.23
C GLU A 316 -5.84 20.27 16.82
N GLU A 317 -6.62 19.86 17.82
CA GLU A 317 -7.97 19.35 17.60
C GLU A 317 -8.82 20.46 16.94
N PRO A 318 -9.53 20.17 15.83
CA PRO A 318 -10.41 21.16 15.22
C PRO A 318 -11.59 21.51 16.14
N SER A 319 -12.13 22.71 15.96
CA SER A 319 -13.35 23.11 16.66
C SER A 319 -14.57 22.28 16.22
N GLU A 320 -15.67 22.35 16.96
CA GLU A 320 -16.94 21.72 16.53
C GLU A 320 -17.39 22.25 15.16
N GLU A 321 -17.22 23.56 14.92
CA GLU A 321 -17.60 24.21 13.67
C GLU A 321 -16.76 23.74 12.49
N ASP A 322 -15.43 23.65 12.67
CA ASP A 322 -14.52 23.11 11.66
C ASP A 322 -14.82 21.63 11.41
N THR A 323 -15.11 20.87 12.46
CA THR A 323 -15.50 19.46 12.33
C THR A 323 -16.77 19.28 11.52
N ILE A 324 -17.79 20.11 11.76
CA ILE A 324 -19.03 20.11 10.94
C ILE A 324 -18.70 20.39 9.47
N ALA A 325 -17.81 21.36 9.19
CA ALA A 325 -17.38 21.66 7.84
C ALA A 325 -16.65 20.50 7.18
N ILE A 326 -15.75 19.83 7.92
CA ILE A 326 -15.04 18.61 7.48
C ILE A 326 -16.04 17.50 7.14
N LEU A 327 -16.98 17.21 8.04
CA LEU A 327 -17.98 16.17 7.83
C LEU A 327 -18.89 16.46 6.63
N ARG A 328 -19.26 17.73 6.39
CA ARG A 328 -19.99 18.15 5.18
C ARG A 328 -19.20 17.87 3.91
N GLY A 329 -17.88 18.10 3.92
CA GLY A 329 -17.01 17.79 2.80
C GLY A 329 -16.86 16.29 2.52
N LEU A 330 -16.95 15.46 3.55
CA LEU A 330 -16.86 14.00 3.44
C LEU A 330 -18.19 13.32 3.18
N LYS A 331 -19.32 14.01 3.41
CA LYS A 331 -20.68 13.48 3.37
C LYS A 331 -20.95 12.63 2.14
N GLU A 332 -20.72 13.17 0.96
CA GLU A 332 -21.05 12.51 -0.32
C GLU A 332 -20.34 11.15 -0.46
N ARG A 333 -19.07 11.06 -0.03
CA ARG A 333 -18.31 9.81 -0.09
C ARG A 333 -18.88 8.73 0.82
N TYR A 334 -19.29 9.10 2.04
CA TYR A 334 -19.93 8.17 2.97
C TYR A 334 -21.32 7.76 2.51
N GLU A 335 -22.11 8.70 1.93
CA GLU A 335 -23.41 8.38 1.31
C GLU A 335 -23.25 7.38 0.16
N VAL A 336 -22.27 7.56 -0.71
CA VAL A 336 -21.98 6.63 -1.81
C VAL A 336 -21.51 5.28 -1.31
N HIS A 337 -20.62 5.26 -0.30
CA HIS A 337 -20.08 4.03 0.26
C HIS A 337 -21.17 3.17 0.93
N HIS A 338 -21.93 3.75 1.83
CA HIS A 338 -22.96 3.05 2.59
C HIS A 338 -24.31 2.95 1.87
N LYS A 339 -24.51 3.72 0.79
CA LYS A 339 -25.80 3.84 0.08
C LYS A 339 -26.93 4.28 1.01
N VAL A 340 -26.64 5.19 1.92
CA VAL A 340 -27.55 5.76 2.92
C VAL A 340 -27.45 7.27 2.85
N ALA A 341 -28.58 7.99 2.88
CA ALA A 341 -28.59 9.44 2.94
C ALA A 341 -28.20 9.93 4.34
N ILE A 342 -27.27 10.89 4.40
CA ILE A 342 -26.80 11.50 5.64
C ILE A 342 -27.35 12.94 5.71
N THR A 343 -28.16 13.22 6.72
CA THR A 343 -28.75 14.56 6.89
C THR A 343 -27.76 15.54 7.53
N ASP A 344 -27.92 16.84 7.29
CA ASP A 344 -27.10 17.85 7.94
C ASP A 344 -27.28 17.84 9.48
N GLY A 345 -28.48 17.52 9.95
CA GLY A 345 -28.75 17.33 11.38
C GLY A 345 -27.94 16.17 11.99
N ALA A 346 -27.73 15.09 11.25
CA ALA A 346 -26.87 13.97 11.68
C ALA A 346 -25.40 14.41 11.78
N ILE A 347 -24.90 15.20 10.82
CA ILE A 347 -23.54 15.75 10.82
C ILE A 347 -23.31 16.62 12.06
N ILE A 348 -24.23 17.56 12.34
CA ILE A 348 -24.16 18.46 13.50
C ILE A 348 -24.22 17.63 14.80
N ALA A 349 -25.13 16.66 14.86
CA ALA A 349 -25.26 15.78 16.02
C ALA A 349 -23.97 14.95 16.24
N ALA A 350 -23.38 14.40 15.19
CA ALA A 350 -22.14 13.63 15.28
C ALA A 350 -20.98 14.46 15.86
N ALA A 351 -20.77 15.69 15.37
CA ALA A 351 -19.75 16.58 15.89
C ALA A 351 -19.99 16.93 17.37
N LYS A 352 -21.20 17.36 17.74
CA LYS A 352 -21.54 17.78 19.11
C LYS A 352 -21.53 16.63 20.11
N LEU A 353 -22.13 15.49 19.77
CA LEU A 353 -22.23 14.35 20.66
C LEU A 353 -20.88 13.66 20.86
N SER A 354 -20.09 13.51 19.80
CA SER A 354 -18.75 12.97 19.93
C SER A 354 -17.86 13.87 20.80
N HIS A 355 -17.91 15.18 20.60
CA HIS A 355 -17.14 16.11 21.40
C HIS A 355 -17.53 16.03 22.89
N ARG A 356 -18.83 15.94 23.19
CA ARG A 356 -19.36 15.93 24.55
C ARG A 356 -19.15 14.60 25.28
N TYR A 357 -19.32 13.48 24.63
CA TYR A 357 -19.40 12.17 25.28
C TYR A 357 -18.21 11.24 25.02
N ILE A 358 -17.43 11.47 23.96
CA ILE A 358 -16.22 10.69 23.66
C ILE A 358 -15.01 11.55 24.06
N THR A 359 -14.46 11.30 25.23
CA THR A 359 -13.39 12.12 25.82
C THR A 359 -11.99 11.55 25.65
N ASP A 360 -11.87 10.30 25.27
CA ASP A 360 -10.62 9.56 25.09
C ASP A 360 -10.09 9.61 23.63
N ARG A 361 -10.82 10.26 22.72
CA ARG A 361 -10.46 10.44 21.32
C ARG A 361 -10.67 11.89 20.89
N GLN A 362 -10.06 12.26 19.75
CA GLN A 362 -10.06 13.63 19.24
C GLN A 362 -10.94 13.82 18.01
N LEU A 363 -11.44 15.05 17.82
CA LEU A 363 -12.06 15.48 16.59
C LEU A 363 -10.96 15.65 15.50
N PRO A 364 -11.25 15.40 14.21
CA PRO A 364 -12.57 15.03 13.67
C PRO A 364 -12.84 13.52 13.69
N ASP A 365 -11.86 12.70 14.02
CA ASP A 365 -11.87 11.23 13.87
C ASP A 365 -13.07 10.59 14.60
N LYS A 366 -13.28 10.94 15.88
CA LYS A 366 -14.42 10.43 16.66
C LYS A 366 -15.80 10.79 16.07
N ALA A 367 -15.92 11.93 15.40
CA ALA A 367 -17.16 12.33 14.75
C ALA A 367 -17.37 11.63 13.41
N ILE A 368 -16.30 11.41 12.66
CA ILE A 368 -16.29 10.62 11.43
C ILE A 368 -16.73 9.19 11.73
N ASP A 369 -16.14 8.56 12.74
CA ASP A 369 -16.49 7.22 13.18
C ASP A 369 -17.96 7.08 13.58
N LEU A 370 -18.53 8.08 14.26
CA LEU A 370 -19.95 8.06 14.59
C LEU A 370 -20.85 8.01 13.35
N ILE A 371 -20.50 8.77 12.30
CA ILE A 371 -21.26 8.77 11.06
C ILE A 371 -21.09 7.44 10.33
N ASP A 372 -19.87 6.95 10.27
CA ASP A 372 -19.53 5.67 9.62
C ASP A 372 -20.27 4.50 10.27
N GLU A 373 -20.20 4.41 11.59
CA GLU A 373 -20.89 3.38 12.39
C GLU A 373 -22.41 3.47 12.24
N ALA A 374 -22.99 4.68 12.33
CA ALA A 374 -24.43 4.87 12.19
C ALA A 374 -24.92 4.53 10.78
N ALA A 375 -24.19 4.93 9.75
CA ALA A 375 -24.52 4.63 8.36
C ALA A 375 -24.41 3.13 8.05
N SER A 376 -23.35 2.49 8.55
CA SER A 376 -23.13 1.04 8.44
C SER A 376 -24.28 0.25 9.09
N ARG A 377 -24.70 0.66 10.29
CA ARG A 377 -25.81 0.04 11.00
C ARG A 377 -27.13 0.17 10.24
N ILE A 378 -27.45 1.38 9.75
CA ILE A 378 -28.67 1.62 8.95
C ILE A 378 -28.63 0.76 7.68
N ARG A 379 -27.47 0.71 7.01
CA ARG A 379 -27.31 -0.13 5.81
C ARG A 379 -27.58 -1.61 6.10
N MET A 380 -27.04 -2.11 7.21
CA MET A 380 -27.25 -3.48 7.65
C MET A 380 -28.74 -3.74 7.95
N GLU A 381 -29.45 -2.78 8.57
CA GLU A 381 -30.89 -2.88 8.84
C GLU A 381 -31.73 -2.88 7.54
N ILE A 382 -31.30 -2.14 6.51
CA ILE A 382 -31.95 -2.14 5.18
C ILE A 382 -31.76 -3.46 4.46
N ASP A 383 -30.55 -4.03 4.49
CA ASP A 383 -30.18 -5.24 3.75
C ASP A 383 -30.52 -6.53 4.50
N SER A 384 -30.79 -6.44 5.79
CA SER A 384 -31.08 -7.57 6.68
C SER A 384 -32.46 -7.48 7.31
N LYS A 385 -32.96 -8.59 7.89
CA LYS A 385 -34.13 -8.53 8.75
C LYS A 385 -33.87 -7.59 9.93
N PRO A 386 -34.86 -6.77 10.35
CA PRO A 386 -34.75 -5.95 11.55
C PRO A 386 -34.26 -6.80 12.75
N GLU A 387 -33.36 -6.23 13.57
CA GLU A 387 -32.72 -6.94 14.69
C GLU A 387 -33.74 -7.64 15.61
N VAL A 388 -34.89 -7.03 15.82
CA VAL A 388 -35.98 -7.58 16.62
C VAL A 388 -36.50 -8.89 16.01
N LEU A 389 -36.68 -8.93 14.68
CA LEU A 389 -37.12 -10.14 13.97
C LEU A 389 -36.03 -11.22 13.97
N ASP A 390 -34.77 -10.86 13.78
CA ASP A 390 -33.67 -11.82 13.82
C ASP A 390 -33.52 -12.44 15.23
N ARG A 391 -33.66 -11.65 16.28
CA ARG A 391 -33.67 -12.16 17.66
C ARG A 391 -34.85 -13.13 17.92
N LEU A 392 -36.02 -12.80 17.42
CA LEU A 392 -37.19 -13.67 17.53
C LEU A 392 -37.02 -14.98 16.76
N ASP A 393 -36.50 -14.91 15.53
CA ASP A 393 -36.19 -16.06 14.73
C ASP A 393 -35.16 -17.00 15.39
N ARG A 394 -34.09 -16.45 15.91
CA ARG A 394 -33.06 -17.21 16.66
C ARG A 394 -33.65 -17.85 17.91
N ARG A 395 -34.50 -17.13 18.64
CA ARG A 395 -35.20 -17.68 19.80
C ARG A 395 -36.15 -18.79 19.44
N LEU A 396 -36.88 -18.64 18.32
CA LEU A 396 -37.76 -19.66 17.78
C LEU A 396 -36.99 -20.92 17.39
N ILE A 397 -35.84 -20.77 16.70
CA ILE A 397 -34.97 -21.90 16.34
C ILE A 397 -34.49 -22.63 17.59
N GLN A 398 -34.00 -21.86 18.59
CA GLN A 398 -33.54 -22.43 19.86
C GLN A 398 -34.64 -23.24 20.55
N LEU A 399 -35.84 -22.69 20.65
CA LEU A 399 -36.97 -23.37 21.27
C LEU A 399 -37.41 -24.62 20.47
N LYS A 400 -37.33 -24.58 19.14
CA LYS A 400 -37.58 -25.76 18.30
C LYS A 400 -36.56 -26.88 18.53
N VAL A 401 -35.27 -26.53 18.63
CA VAL A 401 -34.20 -27.50 18.93
C VAL A 401 -34.42 -28.12 20.31
N GLU A 402 -34.72 -27.29 21.32
CA GLU A 402 -35.00 -27.75 22.68
C GLU A 402 -36.21 -28.66 22.73
N SER A 403 -37.30 -28.29 22.06
CA SER A 403 -38.51 -29.15 21.95
C SER A 403 -38.20 -30.48 21.28
N GLN A 404 -37.38 -30.49 20.20
CA GLN A 404 -36.99 -31.72 19.54
C GLN A 404 -36.07 -32.61 20.42
N ALA A 405 -35.16 -32.00 21.17
CA ALA A 405 -34.32 -32.74 22.11
C ALA A 405 -35.16 -33.40 23.20
N LEU A 406 -36.04 -32.64 23.83
CA LEU A 406 -36.95 -33.14 24.86
C LEU A 406 -37.91 -34.27 24.36
N LYS A 407 -38.33 -34.20 23.10
CA LYS A 407 -39.13 -35.26 22.49
C LYS A 407 -38.37 -36.57 22.26
N LYS A 408 -37.05 -36.52 22.18
CA LYS A 408 -36.20 -37.70 22.00
C LYS A 408 -35.78 -38.36 23.30
N GLU A 409 -35.91 -37.68 24.43
CA GLU A 409 -35.58 -38.24 25.74
C GLU A 409 -36.72 -39.17 26.21
N GLU A 410 -36.33 -40.34 26.71
CA GLU A 410 -37.27 -41.35 27.22
C GLU A 410 -37.60 -41.17 28.72
N ASP A 411 -36.93 -40.22 29.41
CA ASP A 411 -37.10 -39.97 30.82
C ASP A 411 -38.45 -39.33 31.17
N GLU A 412 -39.08 -39.77 32.25
CA GLU A 412 -40.40 -39.26 32.71
C GLU A 412 -40.36 -37.76 33.06
N ALA A 413 -39.27 -37.25 33.54
CA ALA A 413 -39.08 -35.81 33.85
C ALA A 413 -39.09 -34.95 32.57
N ALA A 414 -38.49 -35.45 31.48
CA ALA A 414 -38.44 -34.78 30.19
C ALA A 414 -39.77 -34.75 29.48
N LYS A 415 -40.62 -35.78 29.65
CA LYS A 415 -41.97 -35.84 29.06
C LYS A 415 -42.96 -34.78 29.57
N LYS A 416 -42.69 -34.17 30.73
CA LYS A 416 -43.50 -33.06 31.27
C LYS A 416 -43.17 -31.70 30.65
N THR A 417 -42.01 -31.52 30.09
CA THR A 417 -41.49 -30.23 29.60
C THR A 417 -41.88 -29.91 28.13
N PRO A 418 -42.09 -30.88 27.19
CA PRO A 418 -42.43 -30.57 25.78
C PRO A 418 -43.67 -29.68 25.62
N GLY A 419 -44.64 -29.78 26.52
CA GLY A 419 -45.86 -28.96 26.47
C GLY A 419 -45.60 -27.46 26.77
N GLU A 420 -44.64 -27.15 27.59
CA GLU A 420 -44.24 -25.76 27.87
C GLU A 420 -43.38 -25.15 26.75
N ALA A 421 -42.45 -25.93 26.17
CA ALA A 421 -41.64 -25.50 25.04
C ALA A 421 -42.52 -25.27 23.79
N ASP A 422 -43.54 -26.12 23.56
CA ASP A 422 -44.49 -25.97 22.46
C ASP A 422 -45.39 -24.72 22.63
N ARG A 423 -45.82 -24.42 23.86
CA ARG A 423 -46.59 -23.21 24.17
C ARG A 423 -45.74 -21.93 23.94
N ARG A 424 -44.50 -21.94 24.38
CA ARG A 424 -43.56 -20.81 24.16
C ARG A 424 -43.27 -20.62 22.67
N ASN A 425 -43.13 -21.72 21.91
CA ASN A 425 -42.89 -21.69 20.48
C ASN A 425 -44.07 -21.09 19.68
N ARG A 426 -45.33 -21.39 20.09
CA ARG A 426 -46.52 -20.78 19.50
C ARG A 426 -46.67 -19.31 19.83
N ALA A 427 -46.27 -18.88 21.05
CA ALA A 427 -46.29 -17.48 21.46
C ALA A 427 -45.20 -16.64 20.79
N ALA A 428 -44.04 -17.21 20.42
CA ALA A 428 -42.96 -16.53 19.76
C ALA A 428 -43.11 -16.46 18.22
N GLY A 429 -44.00 -17.29 17.65
CA GLY A 429 -44.27 -17.31 16.20
C GLY A 429 -45.51 -16.54 15.74
N ALA A 430 -46.25 -15.87 16.68
CA ALA A 430 -47.36 -14.97 16.43
C ALA A 430 -46.90 -13.51 16.55
#